data_1838feae8e9c028a907806ae8c9aab64
#
_entry.id   1838feae8e9c028a907806ae8c9aab64
#
_cell.length_a   1.000
_cell.length_b   1.000
_cell.length_c   1.000
_cell.angle_alpha   90.00
_cell.angle_beta   90.00
_cell.angle_gamma   90.00
#
_symmetry.space_group_name_H-M   'P 1'
#
loop_
_entity.id
_entity.type
_entity.pdbx_description
1 polymer ?
#
loop_
_entity_poly.entity_id
_entity_poly.type
_entity_poly.pdbx_seq_one_letter_code
_entity_poly.pdbx_strand_id
1 'polypeptide(L)'
;LAAAVLIDRKLKDEMGLKMHTLKDHIVLIGWNLKGTQLISTLRNDPKYHSKAILVMADTDHKPTEDPLVYFTRAPYPIRGDAIERASLLSASTVIILANYAERHHADALTAVSCLMVKKSNPTARVIAELLNPNQRIYLESAGADAIVSIADVGGFLLAEATIGTHQAQQLLDYVSHPHSHESS
;
A
#
# COMPACT_ATOMS: atom_id res chain seq x y z
N LEU A 1 -17.22 -23.14 25.81
CA LEU A 1 -16.10 -23.52 24.92
C LEU A 1 -16.17 -22.82 23.56
N ALA A 2 -17.33 -22.85 22.85
CA ALA A 2 -17.49 -22.25 21.53
C ALA A 2 -17.29 -20.72 21.53
N ALA A 3 -17.83 -20.01 22.53
CA ALA A 3 -17.68 -18.55 22.66
C ALA A 3 -16.20 -18.14 22.87
N ALA A 4 -15.45 -18.86 23.69
CA ALA A 4 -14.03 -18.58 23.92
C ALA A 4 -13.18 -18.75 22.64
N VAL A 5 -13.49 -19.75 21.82
CA VAL A 5 -12.81 -19.99 20.54
C VAL A 5 -13.14 -18.87 19.53
N LEU A 6 -14.38 -18.39 19.50
CA LEU A 6 -14.78 -17.29 18.64
C LEU A 6 -14.13 -15.97 19.04
N ILE A 7 -14.02 -15.70 20.35
CA ILE A 7 -13.33 -14.52 20.88
C ILE A 7 -11.86 -14.57 20.54
N ASP A 8 -11.18 -15.71 20.74
CA ASP A 8 -9.76 -15.89 20.40
C ASP A 8 -9.50 -15.68 18.90
N ARG A 9 -10.37 -16.23 18.03
CA ARG A 9 -10.26 -16.03 16.57
C ARG A 9 -10.42 -14.56 16.17
N LYS A 10 -11.42 -13.88 16.73
CA LYS A 10 -11.66 -12.47 16.46
C LYS A 10 -10.48 -11.62 16.93
N LEU A 11 -9.97 -11.88 18.13
CA LEU A 11 -8.82 -11.18 18.69
C LEU A 11 -7.57 -11.37 17.82
N LYS A 12 -7.28 -12.60 17.37
CA LYS A 12 -6.16 -12.88 16.46
C LYS A 12 -6.30 -12.16 15.12
N ASP A 13 -7.52 -12.04 14.60
CA ASP A 13 -7.78 -11.31 13.35
C ASP A 13 -7.53 -9.81 13.53
N GLU A 14 -8.05 -9.21 14.59
CA GLU A 14 -7.85 -7.79 14.91
C GLU A 14 -6.37 -7.46 15.19
N MET A 15 -5.63 -8.37 15.80
CA MET A 15 -4.19 -8.22 16.08
C MET A 15 -3.29 -8.56 14.89
N GLY A 16 -3.84 -8.97 13.75
CA GLY A 16 -3.08 -9.32 12.56
C GLY A 16 -2.23 -10.60 12.69
N LEU A 17 -2.64 -11.52 13.55
CA LEU A 17 -1.95 -12.81 13.79
C LEU A 17 -2.57 -13.99 13.05
N LYS A 18 -3.68 -13.75 12.36
CA LYS A 18 -4.38 -14.77 11.59
C LYS A 18 -3.65 -15.09 10.29
N MET A 19 -3.66 -16.37 9.91
CA MET A 19 -3.28 -16.81 8.58
C MET A 19 -4.42 -16.50 7.61
N HIS A 20 -4.13 -15.78 6.52
CA HIS A 20 -5.06 -15.52 5.44
C HIS A 20 -4.79 -16.45 4.27
N THR A 21 -5.86 -16.88 3.58
CA THR A 21 -5.77 -17.67 2.34
C THR A 21 -6.44 -16.88 1.24
N LEU A 22 -5.68 -15.94 0.65
CA LEU A 22 -6.13 -15.05 -0.40
C LEU A 22 -5.41 -15.39 -1.71
N LYS A 23 -6.06 -15.10 -2.84
CA LYS A 23 -5.49 -15.25 -4.19
C LYS A 23 -5.82 -14.02 -5.02
N ASP A 24 -4.91 -13.66 -5.91
CA ASP A 24 -5.09 -12.52 -6.82
C ASP A 24 -5.48 -11.21 -6.09
N HIS A 25 -5.02 -11.04 -4.87
CA HIS A 25 -5.30 -9.89 -4.02
C HIS A 25 -4.20 -8.84 -4.12
N ILE A 26 -4.49 -7.67 -3.59
CA ILE A 26 -3.52 -6.58 -3.42
C ILE A 26 -2.92 -6.69 -2.02
N VAL A 27 -1.60 -6.61 -1.91
CA VAL A 27 -0.91 -6.43 -0.63
C VAL A 27 -0.41 -5.00 -0.52
N LEU A 28 -0.73 -4.35 0.59
CA LEU A 28 -0.24 -3.03 0.95
C LEU A 28 0.75 -3.17 2.10
N ILE A 29 2.02 -2.91 1.84
CA ILE A 29 3.09 -3.00 2.83
C ILE A 29 3.38 -1.62 3.41
N GLY A 30 3.36 -1.53 4.74
CA GLY A 30 3.46 -0.27 5.46
C GLY A 30 2.10 0.44 5.58
N TRP A 31 2.04 1.40 6.49
CA TRP A 31 0.87 2.23 6.68
C TRP A 31 1.28 3.67 6.99
N ASN A 32 0.72 4.61 6.25
CA ASN A 32 0.88 6.03 6.47
C ASN A 32 -0.40 6.78 6.06
N LEU A 33 -0.40 8.10 6.10
CA LEU A 33 -1.57 8.93 5.78
C LEU A 33 -2.18 8.68 4.40
N LYS A 34 -1.40 8.13 3.45
CA LYS A 34 -1.90 7.81 2.10
C LYS A 34 -2.70 6.52 2.04
N GLY A 35 -2.55 5.64 3.03
CA GLY A 35 -3.19 4.31 3.01
C GLY A 35 -4.71 4.39 2.88
N THR A 36 -5.35 5.26 3.65
CA THR A 36 -6.81 5.45 3.61
C THR A 36 -7.26 5.98 2.24
N GLN A 37 -6.57 7.01 1.71
CA GLN A 37 -6.89 7.59 0.42
C GLN A 37 -6.69 6.59 -0.73
N LEU A 38 -5.60 5.81 -0.67
CA LEU A 38 -5.30 4.76 -1.64
C LEU A 38 -6.44 3.73 -1.70
N ILE A 39 -6.84 3.21 -0.55
CA ILE A 39 -7.93 2.22 -0.47
C ILE A 39 -9.23 2.82 -0.98
N SER A 40 -9.59 4.02 -0.53
CA SER A 40 -10.80 4.72 -0.99
C SER A 40 -10.81 4.89 -2.51
N THR A 41 -9.70 5.31 -3.11
CA THR A 41 -9.58 5.46 -4.56
C THR A 41 -9.76 4.14 -5.29
N LEU A 42 -9.14 3.05 -4.79
CA LEU A 42 -9.32 1.71 -5.38
C LEU A 42 -10.76 1.21 -5.24
N ARG A 43 -11.47 1.52 -4.14
CA ARG A 43 -12.88 1.13 -3.96
C ARG A 43 -13.82 1.79 -4.96
N ASN A 44 -13.45 2.95 -5.49
CA ASN A 44 -14.22 3.67 -6.48
C ASN A 44 -13.95 3.24 -7.93
N ASP A 45 -12.90 2.45 -8.15
CA ASP A 45 -12.60 1.90 -9.47
C ASP A 45 -13.42 0.61 -9.71
N PRO A 46 -14.14 0.49 -10.85
CA PRO A 46 -14.97 -0.67 -11.16
C PRO A 46 -14.22 -2.01 -11.17
N LYS A 47 -12.92 -2.01 -11.46
CA LYS A 47 -12.08 -3.20 -11.48
C LYS A 47 -11.63 -3.62 -10.08
N TYR A 48 -11.49 -2.66 -9.16
CA TYR A 48 -10.87 -2.87 -7.86
C TYR A 48 -11.84 -2.73 -6.67
N HIS A 49 -13.09 -2.28 -6.89
CA HIS A 49 -14.05 -2.01 -5.81
C HIS A 49 -14.29 -3.20 -4.87
N SER A 50 -14.28 -4.43 -5.40
CA SER A 50 -14.49 -5.67 -4.64
C SER A 50 -13.20 -6.48 -4.42
N LYS A 51 -12.04 -5.96 -4.86
CA LYS A 51 -10.76 -6.65 -4.75
C LYS A 51 -10.33 -6.75 -3.29
N ALA A 52 -9.95 -7.93 -2.84
CA ALA A 52 -9.37 -8.11 -1.51
C ALA A 52 -8.05 -7.34 -1.41
N ILE A 53 -7.89 -6.58 -0.33
CA ILE A 53 -6.65 -5.87 0.00
C ILE A 53 -6.17 -6.41 1.35
N LEU A 54 -4.91 -6.78 1.44
CA LEU A 54 -4.29 -7.17 2.69
C LEU A 54 -3.24 -6.14 3.08
N VAL A 55 -3.38 -5.54 4.25
CA VAL A 55 -2.42 -4.61 4.82
C VAL A 55 -1.42 -5.35 5.69
N MET A 56 -0.14 -5.20 5.40
CA MET A 56 0.98 -5.64 6.23
C MET A 56 1.61 -4.43 6.90
N ALA A 57 1.39 -4.24 8.19
CA ALA A 57 1.90 -3.07 8.91
C ALA A 57 2.26 -3.40 10.35
N ASP A 58 3.18 -2.64 10.93
CA ASP A 58 3.52 -2.72 12.34
C ASP A 58 2.63 -1.78 13.17
N THR A 59 1.35 -2.12 13.19
CA THR A 59 0.32 -1.45 13.98
C THR A 59 -0.33 -2.44 14.94
N ASP A 60 -0.85 -1.98 16.06
CA ASP A 60 -1.48 -2.86 17.06
C ASP A 60 -2.81 -3.43 16.58
N HIS A 61 -3.50 -2.72 15.69
CA HIS A 61 -4.80 -3.09 15.16
C HIS A 61 -4.88 -2.82 13.66
N LYS A 62 -5.85 -3.46 13.02
CA LYS A 62 -6.21 -3.19 11.63
C LYS A 62 -6.47 -1.69 11.44
N PRO A 63 -5.78 -1.05 10.47
CA PRO A 63 -5.80 0.41 10.35
C PRO A 63 -7.02 0.99 9.61
N THR A 64 -8.01 0.18 9.26
CA THR A 64 -9.21 0.57 8.52
C THR A 64 -10.40 -0.33 8.85
N GLU A 65 -11.61 0.22 8.76
CA GLU A 65 -12.87 -0.51 8.98
C GLU A 65 -13.44 -1.17 7.70
N ASP A 66 -12.78 -1.01 6.55
CA ASP A 66 -13.23 -1.63 5.30
C ASP A 66 -13.31 -3.16 5.46
N PRO A 67 -14.49 -3.80 5.21
CA PRO A 67 -14.69 -5.24 5.41
C PRO A 67 -13.92 -6.11 4.42
N LEU A 68 -13.50 -5.57 3.27
CA LEU A 68 -12.69 -6.26 2.26
C LEU A 68 -11.19 -6.00 2.42
N VAL A 69 -10.80 -5.33 3.50
CA VAL A 69 -9.41 -5.18 3.91
C VAL A 69 -9.11 -6.19 5.02
N TYR A 70 -8.09 -6.97 4.79
CA TYR A 70 -7.50 -7.94 5.72
C TYR A 70 -6.25 -7.33 6.33
N PHE A 71 -5.80 -7.86 7.46
CA PHE A 71 -4.65 -7.32 8.17
C PHE A 71 -3.69 -8.40 8.63
N THR A 72 -2.40 -8.17 8.42
CA THR A 72 -1.31 -8.95 9.00
C THR A 72 -0.34 -8.00 9.69
N ARG A 73 -0.16 -8.18 10.99
CA ARG A 73 0.89 -7.45 11.71
C ARG A 73 2.25 -7.92 11.21
N ALA A 74 3.04 -7.01 10.71
CA ALA A 74 4.34 -7.29 10.12
C ALA A 74 5.34 -6.19 10.46
N PRO A 75 6.61 -6.56 10.76
CA PRO A 75 7.66 -5.56 10.89
C PRO A 75 7.92 -4.88 9.54
N TYR A 76 8.55 -3.72 9.60
CA TYR A 76 9.00 -3.01 8.41
C TYR A 76 10.54 -2.85 8.48
N PRO A 77 11.32 -3.34 7.50
CA PRO A 77 10.91 -4.08 6.30
C PRO A 77 10.30 -5.46 6.62
N ILE A 78 9.48 -5.97 5.70
CA ILE A 78 8.77 -7.25 5.88
C ILE A 78 9.75 -8.41 6.03
N ARG A 79 9.40 -9.37 6.90
CA ARG A 79 10.20 -10.58 7.13
C ARG A 79 9.39 -11.69 7.82
N GLY A 80 9.96 -12.89 7.81
CA GLY A 80 9.47 -14.03 8.59
C GLY A 80 8.10 -14.55 8.12
N ASP A 81 7.35 -15.05 9.08
CA ASP A 81 6.03 -15.67 8.90
C ASP A 81 4.92 -14.69 8.44
N ALA A 82 5.15 -13.39 8.56
CA ALA A 82 4.22 -12.39 8.05
C ALA A 82 4.00 -12.53 6.53
N ILE A 83 5.01 -12.96 5.78
CA ILE A 83 4.92 -13.21 4.33
C ILE A 83 3.91 -14.33 4.05
N GLU A 84 3.95 -15.40 4.83
CA GLU A 84 3.01 -16.53 4.70
C GLU A 84 1.61 -16.15 5.17
N ARG A 85 1.49 -15.46 6.33
CA ARG A 85 0.20 -15.02 6.86
C ARG A 85 -0.54 -14.08 5.91
N ALA A 86 0.19 -13.30 5.12
CA ALA A 86 -0.36 -12.39 4.12
C ALA A 86 -0.69 -13.05 2.78
N SER A 87 -0.45 -14.35 2.60
CA SER A 87 -0.55 -15.02 1.29
C SER A 87 0.21 -14.31 0.18
N LEU A 88 1.38 -13.72 0.50
CA LEU A 88 2.14 -12.88 -0.44
C LEU A 88 2.50 -13.61 -1.73
N LEU A 89 2.72 -14.93 -1.66
CA LEU A 89 3.04 -15.78 -2.82
C LEU A 89 1.95 -15.78 -3.91
N SER A 90 0.72 -15.48 -3.55
CA SER A 90 -0.44 -15.49 -4.46
C SER A 90 -1.05 -14.10 -4.70
N ALA A 91 -0.38 -13.06 -4.23
CA ALA A 91 -0.77 -11.67 -4.51
C ALA A 91 -0.48 -11.30 -5.97
N SER A 92 -1.36 -10.55 -6.61
CA SER A 92 -1.15 -10.05 -7.98
C SER A 92 -0.41 -8.70 -8.01
N THR A 93 -0.64 -7.88 -7.00
CA THR A 93 -0.06 -6.54 -6.90
C THR A 93 0.39 -6.28 -5.47
N VAL A 94 1.55 -5.68 -5.32
CA VAL A 94 2.08 -5.25 -4.03
C VAL A 94 2.41 -3.77 -4.10
N ILE A 95 1.88 -3.00 -3.16
CA ILE A 95 2.14 -1.57 -3.03
C ILE A 95 2.93 -1.37 -1.74
N ILE A 96 4.07 -0.70 -1.82
CA ILE A 96 4.94 -0.48 -0.67
C ILE A 96 4.94 1.01 -0.35
N LEU A 97 4.39 1.35 0.81
CA LEU A 97 4.39 2.71 1.36
C LEU A 97 5.66 2.95 2.17
N ALA A 98 6.22 4.14 2.05
CA ALA A 98 7.41 4.53 2.81
C ALA A 98 7.12 4.68 4.31
N ASN A 99 8.09 4.29 5.12
CA ASN A 99 8.04 4.51 6.57
C ASN A 99 8.57 5.91 6.91
N TYR A 100 7.68 6.85 7.15
CA TYR A 100 8.03 8.24 7.46
C TYR A 100 8.72 8.43 8.81
N ALA A 101 8.62 7.48 9.73
CA ALA A 101 9.33 7.53 11.00
C ALA A 101 10.86 7.37 10.81
N GLU A 102 11.25 6.65 9.77
CA GLU A 102 12.65 6.34 9.43
C GLU A 102 13.18 7.21 8.26
N ARG A 103 12.91 8.52 8.30
CA ARG A 103 13.15 9.47 7.19
C ARG A 103 14.46 9.28 6.42
N HIS A 104 15.58 9.09 7.14
CA HIS A 104 16.89 8.96 6.52
C HIS A 104 17.14 7.61 5.85
N HIS A 105 16.37 6.59 6.22
CA HIS A 105 16.52 5.22 5.74
C HIS A 105 15.26 4.70 5.03
N ALA A 106 14.22 5.53 4.90
CA ALA A 106 12.92 5.11 4.40
C ALA A 106 13.02 4.41 3.04
N ASP A 107 13.70 4.99 2.08
CA ASP A 107 13.81 4.42 0.73
C ASP A 107 14.66 3.15 0.69
N ALA A 108 15.69 3.04 1.53
CA ALA A 108 16.47 1.83 1.69
C ALA A 108 15.61 0.69 2.27
N LEU A 109 14.79 0.98 3.29
CA LEU A 109 13.86 0.00 3.88
C LEU A 109 12.77 -0.40 2.89
N THR A 110 12.28 0.53 2.09
CA THR A 110 11.35 0.26 0.98
C THR A 110 11.99 -0.68 -0.05
N ALA A 111 13.26 -0.44 -0.42
CA ALA A 111 14.00 -1.30 -1.33
C ALA A 111 14.18 -2.71 -0.78
N VAL A 112 14.51 -2.85 0.51
CA VAL A 112 14.60 -4.17 1.17
C VAL A 112 13.26 -4.90 1.13
N SER A 113 12.14 -4.22 1.40
CA SER A 113 10.81 -4.81 1.29
C SER A 113 10.49 -5.25 -0.14
N CYS A 114 10.87 -4.44 -1.14
CA CYS A 114 10.73 -4.77 -2.55
C CYS A 114 11.51 -6.04 -2.92
N LEU A 115 12.77 -6.16 -2.49
CA LEU A 115 13.59 -7.36 -2.69
C LEU A 115 12.94 -8.59 -2.08
N MET A 116 12.41 -8.49 -0.86
CA MET A 116 11.73 -9.59 -0.19
C MET A 116 10.45 -10.03 -0.93
N VAL A 117 9.68 -9.07 -1.45
CA VAL A 117 8.52 -9.36 -2.29
C VAL A 117 8.94 -10.10 -3.56
N LYS A 118 9.89 -9.56 -4.30
CA LYS A 118 10.35 -10.17 -5.58
C LYS A 118 11.00 -11.53 -5.38
N LYS A 119 11.68 -11.74 -4.27
CA LYS A 119 12.21 -13.07 -3.90
C LYS A 119 11.09 -14.07 -3.62
N SER A 120 10.03 -13.65 -2.92
CA SER A 120 8.92 -14.52 -2.52
C SER A 120 7.91 -14.72 -3.66
N ASN A 121 7.62 -13.68 -4.42
CA ASN A 121 6.68 -13.69 -5.53
C ASN A 121 7.22 -12.86 -6.71
N PRO A 122 8.04 -13.47 -7.58
CA PRO A 122 8.65 -12.76 -8.72
C PRO A 122 7.64 -12.21 -9.73
N THR A 123 6.43 -12.76 -9.77
CA THR A 123 5.38 -12.38 -10.73
C THR A 123 4.49 -11.24 -10.25
N ALA A 124 4.50 -10.93 -8.96
CA ALA A 124 3.74 -9.81 -8.42
C ALA A 124 4.22 -8.49 -9.04
N ARG A 125 3.27 -7.64 -9.43
CA ARG A 125 3.56 -6.26 -9.80
C ARG A 125 3.83 -5.44 -8.54
N VAL A 126 5.03 -4.87 -8.44
CA VAL A 126 5.46 -4.09 -7.28
C VAL A 126 5.47 -2.60 -7.61
N ILE A 127 4.71 -1.83 -6.82
CA ILE A 127 4.64 -0.38 -6.90
C ILE A 127 5.21 0.17 -5.58
N ALA A 128 6.24 1.00 -5.66
CA ALA A 128 6.93 1.50 -4.48
C ALA A 128 6.87 3.03 -4.37
N GLU A 129 6.60 3.52 -3.16
CA GLU A 129 6.70 4.93 -2.83
C GLU A 129 8.17 5.32 -2.63
N LEU A 130 8.58 6.44 -3.20
CA LEU A 130 9.93 7.02 -3.09
C LEU A 130 9.84 8.40 -2.45
N LEU A 131 10.62 8.64 -1.39
CA LEU A 131 10.68 9.94 -0.71
C LEU A 131 11.78 10.83 -1.29
N ASN A 132 12.99 10.28 -1.50
CA ASN A 132 14.13 11.01 -2.03
C ASN A 132 14.40 10.60 -3.48
N PRO A 133 14.15 11.47 -4.47
CA PRO A 133 14.39 11.16 -5.88
C PRO A 133 15.80 10.64 -6.20
N ASN A 134 16.82 11.09 -5.44
CA ASN A 134 18.19 10.62 -5.62
C ASN A 134 18.42 9.15 -5.25
N GLN A 135 17.48 8.53 -4.55
CA GLN A 135 17.54 7.13 -4.14
C GLN A 135 16.73 6.19 -5.05
N ARG A 136 16.19 6.70 -6.15
CA ARG A 136 15.41 5.93 -7.15
C ARG A 136 16.10 4.64 -7.57
N ILE A 137 17.42 4.69 -7.78
CA ILE A 137 18.21 3.54 -8.21
C ILE A 137 18.11 2.34 -7.25
N TYR A 138 17.87 2.55 -5.96
CA TYR A 138 17.71 1.45 -5.00
C TYR A 138 16.42 0.66 -5.26
N LEU A 139 15.32 1.36 -5.57
CA LEU A 139 14.04 0.73 -5.85
C LEU A 139 14.04 0.05 -7.22
N GLU A 140 14.67 0.65 -8.21
CA GLU A 140 14.88 0.05 -9.54
C GLU A 140 15.69 -1.24 -9.43
N SER A 141 16.82 -1.19 -8.71
CA SER A 141 17.68 -2.35 -8.47
C SER A 141 16.99 -3.45 -7.65
N ALA A 142 16.06 -3.06 -6.76
CA ALA A 142 15.24 -4.00 -5.99
C ALA A 142 14.11 -4.63 -6.81
N GLY A 143 13.90 -4.22 -8.07
CA GLY A 143 12.93 -4.79 -8.98
C GLY A 143 11.52 -4.18 -8.86
N ALA A 144 11.38 -2.94 -8.39
CA ALA A 144 10.09 -2.25 -8.44
C ALA A 144 9.65 -2.05 -9.89
N ASP A 145 8.40 -2.43 -10.20
CA ASP A 145 7.83 -2.29 -11.55
C ASP A 145 7.32 -0.86 -11.81
N ALA A 146 6.97 -0.14 -10.75
CA ALA A 146 6.62 1.27 -10.80
C ALA A 146 7.09 1.98 -9.52
N ILE A 147 7.56 3.21 -9.67
CA ILE A 147 8.06 4.04 -8.57
C ILE A 147 7.30 5.36 -8.58
N VAL A 148 6.64 5.67 -7.46
CA VAL A 148 5.93 6.93 -7.25
C VAL A 148 6.77 7.84 -6.36
N SER A 149 7.46 8.79 -6.97
CA SER A 149 8.23 9.81 -6.25
C SER A 149 7.30 10.93 -5.78
N ILE A 150 7.06 10.97 -4.47
CA ILE A 150 6.15 11.95 -3.87
C ILE A 150 6.69 13.38 -4.01
N ALA A 151 8.00 13.56 -3.91
CA ALA A 151 8.63 14.87 -4.09
C ALA A 151 8.44 15.39 -5.52
N ASP A 152 8.65 14.52 -6.53
CA ASP A 152 8.49 14.92 -7.94
C ASP A 152 7.02 15.23 -8.26
N VAL A 153 6.09 14.36 -7.85
CA VAL A 153 4.66 14.57 -8.08
C VAL A 153 4.16 15.83 -7.36
N GLY A 154 4.50 15.98 -6.07
CA GLY A 154 4.10 17.15 -5.29
C GLY A 154 4.71 18.45 -5.83
N GLY A 155 6.00 18.44 -6.19
CA GLY A 155 6.69 19.58 -6.78
C GLY A 155 6.08 19.99 -8.13
N PHE A 156 5.80 19.02 -8.99
CA PHE A 156 5.11 19.25 -10.26
C PHE A 156 3.73 19.90 -10.06
N LEU A 157 2.90 19.33 -9.18
CA LEU A 157 1.56 19.88 -8.92
C LEU A 157 1.59 21.28 -8.32
N LEU A 158 2.53 21.58 -7.43
CA LEU A 158 2.71 22.92 -6.87
C LEU A 158 3.13 23.93 -7.96
N ALA A 159 4.04 23.54 -8.85
CA ALA A 159 4.46 24.38 -9.96
C ALA A 159 3.30 24.64 -10.92
N GLU A 160 2.55 23.62 -11.31
CA GLU A 160 1.39 23.72 -12.19
C GLU A 160 0.28 24.61 -11.59
N ALA A 161 0.01 24.45 -10.28
CA ALA A 161 -0.93 25.31 -9.57
C ALA A 161 -0.47 26.78 -9.56
N THR A 162 0.85 27.03 -9.45
CA THR A 162 1.41 28.38 -9.50
C THR A 162 1.28 29.00 -10.90
N ILE A 163 1.52 28.22 -11.96
CA ILE A 163 1.36 28.67 -13.35
C ILE A 163 -0.11 28.95 -13.67
N GLY A 164 -1.05 28.25 -13.07
CA GLY A 164 -2.49 28.47 -13.20
C GLY A 164 -3.05 28.11 -14.58
N THR A 165 -2.48 27.09 -15.23
CA THR A 165 -3.03 26.59 -16.50
C THR A 165 -4.39 25.93 -16.29
N HIS A 166 -5.25 25.95 -17.31
CA HIS A 166 -6.54 25.26 -17.26
C HIS A 166 -6.37 23.74 -17.01
N GLN A 167 -5.36 23.14 -17.60
CA GLN A 167 -5.01 21.72 -17.39
C GLN A 167 -4.58 21.44 -15.96
N ALA A 168 -3.78 22.32 -15.35
CA ALA A 168 -3.40 22.23 -13.96
C ALA A 168 -4.61 22.27 -13.04
N GLN A 169 -5.54 23.18 -13.27
CA GLN A 169 -6.76 23.28 -12.48
C GLN A 169 -7.61 22.01 -12.60
N GLN A 170 -7.80 21.48 -13.81
CA GLN A 170 -8.51 20.23 -14.02
C GLN A 170 -7.86 19.05 -13.28
N LEU A 171 -6.53 18.95 -13.30
CA LEU A 171 -5.80 17.89 -12.60
C LEU A 171 -5.96 18.00 -11.08
N LEU A 172 -5.84 19.21 -10.54
CA LEU A 172 -6.03 19.46 -9.11
C LEU A 172 -7.45 19.14 -8.66
N ASP A 173 -8.45 19.54 -9.43
CA ASP A 173 -9.85 19.25 -9.15
C ASP A 173 -10.12 17.75 -9.19
N TYR A 174 -9.55 17.03 -10.18
CA TYR A 174 -9.65 15.58 -10.28
C TYR A 174 -9.02 14.87 -9.07
N VAL A 175 -7.81 15.28 -8.67
CA VAL A 175 -7.11 14.68 -7.51
C VAL A 175 -7.85 14.98 -6.20
N SER A 176 -8.42 16.19 -6.06
CA SER A 176 -9.13 16.60 -4.85
C SER A 176 -10.55 16.05 -4.77
N HIS A 177 -11.21 15.82 -5.91
CA HIS A 177 -12.61 15.39 -6.00
C HIS A 177 -12.79 14.29 -7.06
N PRO A 178 -12.17 13.10 -6.88
CA PRO A 178 -12.18 12.06 -7.91
C PRO A 178 -13.56 11.52 -8.30
N HIS A 179 -14.61 11.85 -7.53
CA HIS A 179 -15.98 11.32 -7.73
C HIS A 179 -16.95 12.29 -8.42
N SER A 180 -16.54 13.52 -8.66
CA SER A 180 -17.44 14.54 -9.24
C SER A 180 -17.59 14.45 -10.76
N HIS A 181 -16.86 13.55 -11.43
CA HIS A 181 -16.79 13.48 -12.91
C HIS A 181 -17.51 12.28 -13.54
N GLU A 182 -18.18 11.42 -12.75
CA GLU A 182 -18.93 10.27 -13.29
C GLU A 182 -20.40 10.57 -13.66
N SER A 183 -20.80 11.85 -13.71
CA SER A 183 -22.18 12.27 -14.04
C SER A 183 -22.19 13.18 -15.27
N SER A 184 -21.77 12.67 -16.44
CA SER A 184 -22.02 13.34 -17.73
C SER A 184 -22.07 12.33 -18.86
#